data_fb8c3664a0b5f77f665e2b91605659d1
#
_entry.id   fb8c3664a0b5f77f665e2b91605659d1
#
_cell.length_a   1.000
_cell.length_b   1.000
_cell.length_c   1.000
_cell.angle_alpha   90.00
_cell.angle_beta   90.00
_cell.angle_gamma   90.00
#
_symmetry.space_group_name_H-M   'P 1'
#
loop_
_entity.id
_entity.type
_entity.pdbx_description
1 polymer ?
#
loop_
_entity_poly.entity_id
_entity_poly.type
_entity_poly.pdbx_seq_one_letter_code
_entity_poly.pdbx_strand_id
1 'polypeptide(L)'
;MHAAQGYARVSGRVGVCLVTSGPGATNTVTGLADALMDSTPLVLVTGQVGSALLGTDAFQETNFVGITQAVTKWNCQVKRTEDIPAAIAKAFYIARSGRPGPVVVDITKDAPVSYTHLRAHETRHDL
;
A
#
# COMPACT_ATOMS: atom_id res chain seq x y z
N MET A 1 -10.09 -0.40 6.55
CA MET A 1 -9.33 -1.66 6.77
C MET A 1 -10.23 -2.82 7.20
N HIS A 2 -11.10 -2.68 8.17
CA HIS A 2 -11.98 -3.78 8.60
C HIS A 2 -12.93 -4.27 7.51
N ALA A 3 -13.41 -3.40 6.65
CA ALA A 3 -14.24 -3.81 5.51
C ALA A 3 -13.47 -4.71 4.54
N ALA A 4 -12.20 -4.40 4.30
CA ALA A 4 -11.35 -5.22 3.44
C ALA A 4 -11.11 -6.61 4.06
N GLN A 5 -10.96 -6.68 5.39
CA GLN A 5 -10.85 -7.96 6.07
C GLN A 5 -12.13 -8.80 5.93
N GLY A 6 -13.28 -8.17 6.15
CA GLY A 6 -14.56 -8.86 5.97
C GLY A 6 -14.72 -9.41 4.57
N TYR A 7 -14.39 -8.61 3.56
CA TYR A 7 -14.40 -9.05 2.18
C TYR A 7 -13.49 -10.26 1.95
N ALA A 8 -12.25 -10.19 2.45
CA ALA A 8 -11.28 -11.28 2.26
C ALA A 8 -11.76 -12.58 2.91
N ARG A 9 -12.30 -12.49 4.14
CA ARG A 9 -12.77 -13.66 4.88
C ARG A 9 -13.96 -14.33 4.20
N VAL A 10 -14.89 -13.54 3.67
CA VAL A 10 -16.10 -14.08 3.04
C VAL A 10 -15.83 -14.60 1.63
N SER A 11 -15.04 -13.87 0.85
CA SER A 11 -14.84 -14.18 -0.58
C SER A 11 -13.70 -15.18 -0.84
N GLY A 12 -12.78 -15.32 0.11
CA GLY A 12 -11.55 -16.10 -0.12
C GLY A 12 -10.55 -15.40 -1.04
N ARG A 13 -10.77 -14.11 -1.33
CA ARG A 13 -9.88 -13.31 -2.17
C ARG A 13 -9.07 -12.35 -1.31
N VAL A 14 -8.00 -11.79 -1.90
CA VAL A 14 -7.20 -10.76 -1.22
C VAL A 14 -8.04 -9.49 -1.08
N GLY A 15 -8.16 -8.97 0.13
CA GLY A 15 -8.81 -7.68 0.37
C GLY A 15 -7.84 -6.54 0.06
N VAL A 16 -8.37 -5.43 -0.43
CA VAL A 16 -7.56 -4.26 -0.77
C VAL A 16 -8.10 -3.04 -0.05
N CYS A 17 -7.21 -2.25 0.51
CA CYS A 17 -7.55 -0.98 1.15
C CYS A 17 -6.59 0.10 0.64
N LEU A 18 -7.12 1.28 0.36
CA LEU A 18 -6.33 2.42 -0.08
C LEU A 18 -6.60 3.57 0.87
N VAL A 19 -5.54 4.14 1.44
CA VAL A 19 -5.64 5.25 2.39
C VAL A 19 -4.59 6.31 2.10
N THR A 20 -4.84 7.52 2.62
CA THR A 20 -3.87 8.61 2.53
C THR A 20 -2.75 8.44 3.56
N SER A 21 -1.72 9.30 3.45
CA SER A 21 -0.60 9.35 4.37
C SER A 21 -1.01 9.80 5.78
N GLY A 22 -0.08 9.71 6.71
CA GLY A 22 -0.26 10.20 8.08
C GLY A 22 -1.37 9.48 8.82
N PRO A 23 -2.37 10.20 9.34
CA PRO A 23 -3.43 9.57 10.15
C PRO A 23 -4.28 8.58 9.37
N GLY A 24 -4.45 8.76 8.07
CA GLY A 24 -5.13 7.78 7.24
C GLY A 24 -4.45 6.43 7.29
N ALA A 25 -3.13 6.44 7.15
CA ALA A 25 -2.32 5.23 7.22
C ALA A 25 -2.24 4.67 8.64
N THR A 26 -1.96 5.51 9.64
CA THR A 26 -1.79 5.02 11.02
C THR A 26 -3.06 4.42 11.60
N ASN A 27 -4.23 4.86 11.15
CA ASN A 27 -5.50 4.28 11.58
C ASN A 27 -5.73 2.85 11.06
N THR A 28 -4.88 2.34 10.19
CA THR A 28 -4.99 0.97 9.67
C THR A 28 -4.21 -0.05 10.51
N VAL A 29 -3.39 0.38 11.46
CA VAL A 29 -2.50 -0.51 12.21
C VAL A 29 -3.26 -1.60 12.95
N THR A 30 -4.35 -1.25 13.62
CA THR A 30 -5.18 -2.24 14.32
C THR A 30 -5.70 -3.32 13.36
N GLY A 31 -6.17 -2.92 12.18
CA GLY A 31 -6.63 -3.87 11.18
C GLY A 31 -5.53 -4.75 10.63
N LEU A 32 -4.32 -4.21 10.46
CA LEU A 32 -3.17 -4.99 10.03
C LEU A 32 -2.79 -6.03 11.08
N ALA A 33 -2.71 -5.63 12.34
CA ALA A 33 -2.39 -6.55 13.43
C ALA A 33 -3.41 -7.69 13.51
N ASP A 34 -4.69 -7.36 13.41
CA ASP A 34 -5.77 -8.33 13.41
C ASP A 34 -5.66 -9.30 12.23
N ALA A 35 -5.40 -8.78 11.04
CA ALA A 35 -5.24 -9.61 9.85
C ALA A 35 -4.01 -10.54 9.95
N LEU A 36 -2.93 -10.07 10.54
CA LEU A 36 -1.74 -10.89 10.71
C LEU A 36 -2.03 -12.07 11.65
N MET A 37 -2.72 -11.80 12.75
CA MET A 37 -3.07 -12.86 13.72
C MET A 37 -4.05 -13.87 13.15
N ASP A 38 -5.01 -13.41 12.35
CA ASP A 38 -6.07 -14.26 11.80
C ASP A 38 -5.73 -14.83 10.42
N SER A 39 -4.53 -14.58 9.91
CA SER A 39 -4.09 -15.07 8.60
C SER A 39 -5.00 -14.60 7.47
N THR A 40 -5.43 -13.35 7.52
CA THR A 40 -6.32 -12.76 6.49
C THR A 40 -5.47 -12.07 5.42
N PRO A 41 -5.59 -12.46 4.14
CA PRO A 41 -4.79 -11.86 3.07
C PRO A 41 -5.30 -10.46 2.73
N LEU A 42 -4.45 -9.46 2.92
CA LEU A 42 -4.76 -8.05 2.64
C LEU A 42 -3.61 -7.37 1.94
N VAL A 43 -3.94 -6.47 1.03
CA VAL A 43 -2.99 -5.51 0.47
C VAL A 43 -3.46 -4.12 0.85
N LEU A 44 -2.67 -3.42 1.63
CA LEU A 44 -2.90 -2.03 1.98
C LEU A 44 -1.98 -1.15 1.14
N VAL A 45 -2.57 -0.23 0.38
CA VAL A 45 -1.82 0.78 -0.37
C VAL A 45 -1.97 2.10 0.37
N THR A 46 -0.84 2.69 0.74
CA THR A 46 -0.83 3.98 1.45
C THR A 46 -0.12 5.02 0.61
N GLY A 47 -0.59 6.27 0.71
CA GLY A 47 0.14 7.40 0.17
C GLY A 47 1.21 7.87 1.15
N GLN A 48 2.25 8.49 0.64
CA GLN A 48 3.32 9.11 1.42
C GLN A 48 3.61 10.48 0.83
N VAL A 49 4.29 11.34 1.59
CA VAL A 49 4.75 12.64 1.08
C VAL A 49 5.69 12.42 -0.12
N GLY A 50 5.87 13.43 -0.95
CA GLY A 50 6.79 13.36 -2.10
C GLY A 50 8.18 12.90 -1.66
N SER A 51 8.87 12.17 -2.53
CA SER A 51 10.18 11.58 -2.19
C SER A 51 11.20 12.62 -1.75
N ALA A 52 11.12 13.84 -2.28
CA ALA A 52 12.00 14.95 -1.90
C ALA A 52 11.76 15.47 -0.47
N LEU A 53 10.60 15.17 0.13
CA LEU A 53 10.22 15.61 1.46
C LEU A 53 10.41 14.53 2.53
N LEU A 54 10.80 13.32 2.14
CA LEU A 54 11.00 12.24 3.11
C LEU A 54 12.15 12.61 4.06
N GLY A 55 11.89 12.41 5.36
CA GLY A 55 12.88 12.72 6.39
C GLY A 55 12.90 14.18 6.83
N THR A 56 11.98 15.02 6.34
CA THR A 56 11.94 16.45 6.65
C THR A 56 10.82 16.87 7.60
N ASP A 57 10.12 15.90 8.20
CA ASP A 57 8.96 16.16 9.06
C ASP A 57 7.87 16.99 8.35
N ALA A 58 7.71 16.79 7.05
CA ALA A 58 6.70 17.47 6.26
C ALA A 58 5.29 17.08 6.71
N PHE A 59 4.30 17.88 6.31
CA PHE A 59 2.91 17.63 6.65
C PHE A 59 2.49 16.20 6.30
N GLN A 60 1.92 15.49 7.26
CA GLN A 60 1.47 14.09 7.16
C GLN A 60 2.60 13.09 6.87
N GLU A 61 3.86 13.46 7.09
CA GLU A 61 4.94 12.49 7.03
C GLU A 61 4.81 11.50 8.19
N THR A 62 4.92 10.21 7.88
CA THR A 62 4.91 9.14 8.87
C THR A 62 5.81 8.02 8.36
N ASN A 63 6.69 7.52 9.21
CA ASN A 63 7.51 6.34 8.88
C ASN A 63 6.64 5.08 8.95
N PHE A 64 5.75 4.93 7.99
CA PHE A 64 4.75 3.88 8.00
C PHE A 64 5.34 2.49 7.78
N VAL A 65 6.38 2.39 6.96
CA VAL A 65 7.08 1.12 6.77
C VAL A 65 7.67 0.64 8.11
N GLY A 66 8.29 1.53 8.87
CA GLY A 66 8.80 1.19 10.20
C GLY A 66 7.70 0.79 11.18
N ILE A 67 6.60 1.54 11.19
CA ILE A 67 5.47 1.28 12.09
C ILE A 67 4.84 -0.09 11.79
N THR A 68 4.70 -0.47 10.53
CA THR A 68 3.97 -1.68 10.14
C THR A 68 4.84 -2.91 10.03
N GLN A 69 6.14 -2.81 10.25
CA GLN A 69 7.05 -3.94 10.11
C GLN A 69 6.66 -5.13 10.99
N ALA A 70 6.21 -4.87 12.21
CA ALA A 70 5.84 -5.92 13.15
C ALA A 70 4.43 -6.50 12.91
N VAL A 71 3.61 -5.86 12.10
CA VAL A 71 2.20 -6.25 11.90
C VAL A 71 1.88 -6.63 10.46
N THR A 72 2.90 -6.89 9.65
CA THR A 72 2.75 -7.29 8.25
C THR A 72 3.66 -8.45 7.90
N LYS A 73 3.30 -9.19 6.86
CA LYS A 73 4.18 -10.21 6.27
C LYS A 73 5.33 -9.57 5.51
N TRP A 74 5.02 -8.47 4.83
CA TRP A 74 5.98 -7.74 4.01
C TRP A 74 5.47 -6.31 3.83
N ASN A 75 6.39 -5.38 3.75
CA ASN A 75 6.07 -4.01 3.42
C ASN A 75 7.19 -3.42 2.57
N CYS A 76 6.85 -2.42 1.77
CA CYS A 76 7.82 -1.69 0.97
C CYS A 76 7.36 -0.27 0.74
N GLN A 77 8.30 0.59 0.41
CA GLN A 77 8.03 1.95 -0.04
C GLN A 77 8.43 2.07 -1.50
N VAL A 78 7.53 2.57 -2.34
CA VAL A 78 7.76 2.77 -3.76
C VAL A 78 7.95 4.26 -4.02
N LYS A 79 9.10 4.63 -4.57
CA LYS A 79 9.45 6.02 -4.88
C LYS A 79 9.45 6.33 -6.37
N ARG A 80 9.44 5.31 -7.21
CA ARG A 80 9.54 5.45 -8.66
C ARG A 80 8.32 4.84 -9.33
N THR A 81 7.80 5.53 -10.32
CA THR A 81 6.61 5.09 -11.07
C THR A 81 6.78 3.68 -11.66
N GLU A 82 7.93 3.41 -12.25
CA GLU A 82 8.22 2.13 -12.90
C GLU A 82 8.23 0.95 -11.95
N ASP A 83 8.38 1.18 -10.65
CA ASP A 83 8.42 0.11 -9.64
C ASP A 83 7.03 -0.25 -9.11
N ILE A 84 6.01 0.54 -9.42
CA ILE A 84 4.65 0.32 -8.90
C ILE A 84 4.08 -1.03 -9.35
N PRO A 85 4.09 -1.38 -10.65
CA PRO A 85 3.48 -2.65 -11.08
C PRO A 85 4.12 -3.86 -10.42
N ALA A 86 5.45 -3.90 -10.34
CA ALA A 86 6.15 -5.02 -9.72
C ALA A 86 5.86 -5.12 -8.23
N ALA A 87 5.80 -3.98 -7.52
CA ALA A 87 5.50 -3.95 -6.09
C ALA A 87 4.07 -4.45 -5.82
N ILE A 88 3.11 -4.02 -6.61
CA ILE A 88 1.71 -4.47 -6.45
C ILE A 88 1.58 -5.97 -6.74
N ALA A 89 2.18 -6.46 -7.82
CA ALA A 89 2.15 -7.88 -8.15
C ALA A 89 2.76 -8.72 -7.02
N LYS A 90 3.92 -8.29 -6.49
CA LYS A 90 4.58 -8.96 -5.38
C LYS A 90 3.73 -8.93 -4.11
N ALA A 91 3.06 -7.81 -3.85
CA ALA A 91 2.18 -7.65 -2.69
C ALA A 91 1.06 -8.68 -2.69
N PHE A 92 0.35 -8.83 -3.81
CA PHE A 92 -0.71 -9.82 -3.94
C PHE A 92 -0.19 -11.24 -3.80
N TYR A 93 0.95 -11.53 -4.40
CA TYR A 93 1.55 -12.86 -4.30
C TYR A 93 1.88 -13.20 -2.84
N ILE A 94 2.55 -12.29 -2.13
CA ILE A 94 2.95 -12.51 -0.74
C ILE A 94 1.74 -12.63 0.18
N ALA A 95 0.73 -11.76 -0.02
CA ALA A 95 -0.45 -11.77 0.85
C ALA A 95 -1.16 -13.12 0.88
N ARG A 96 -1.22 -13.81 -0.25
CA ARG A 96 -1.93 -15.09 -0.36
C ARG A 96 -1.04 -16.32 -0.29
N SER A 97 0.29 -16.18 -0.30
CA SER A 97 1.23 -17.30 -0.34
C SER A 97 1.51 -17.84 1.07
N GLY A 98 1.66 -19.16 1.18
CA GLY A 98 1.91 -19.79 2.47
C GLY A 98 0.80 -19.46 3.45
N ARG A 99 1.17 -19.02 4.67
CA ARG A 99 0.18 -18.49 5.61
C ARG A 99 -0.25 -17.12 5.13
N PRO A 100 -1.53 -16.92 4.77
CA PRO A 100 -2.00 -15.62 4.32
C PRO A 100 -1.80 -14.54 5.37
N GLY A 101 -1.68 -13.31 4.94
CA GLY A 101 -1.52 -12.19 5.86
C GLY A 101 -1.48 -10.84 5.15
N PRO A 102 -1.36 -9.76 5.92
CA PRO A 102 -1.39 -8.41 5.39
C PRO A 102 -0.03 -7.99 4.83
N VAL A 103 -0.09 -7.18 3.78
CA VAL A 103 1.07 -6.59 3.08
C VAL A 103 0.80 -5.11 2.89
N VAL A 104 1.82 -4.27 3.04
CA VAL A 104 1.72 -2.82 2.85
C VAL A 104 2.62 -2.38 1.71
N VAL A 105 2.05 -1.59 0.80
CA VAL A 105 2.79 -0.89 -0.26
C VAL A 105 2.59 0.61 -0.02
N ASP A 106 3.65 1.28 0.40
CA ASP A 106 3.63 2.70 0.70
C ASP A 106 4.20 3.44 -0.50
N ILE A 107 3.37 4.26 -1.15
CA ILE A 107 3.72 4.91 -2.42
C ILE A 107 3.91 6.40 -2.18
N THR A 108 5.06 6.94 -2.60
CA THR A 108 5.29 8.38 -2.50
C THR A 108 4.36 9.14 -3.44
N LYS A 109 4.03 10.37 -3.07
CA LYS A 109 3.06 11.19 -3.78
C LYS A 109 3.40 11.41 -5.26
N ASP A 110 4.67 11.56 -5.57
CA ASP A 110 5.13 11.86 -6.93
C ASP A 110 5.11 10.66 -7.87
N ALA A 111 5.16 9.43 -7.34
CA ALA A 111 5.19 8.22 -8.16
C ALA A 111 3.93 8.06 -9.03
N PRO A 112 2.70 8.07 -8.47
CA PRO A 112 1.51 7.93 -9.29
C PRO A 112 1.24 9.14 -10.18
N VAL A 113 1.65 10.34 -9.76
CA VAL A 113 1.51 11.55 -10.57
C VAL A 113 2.32 11.43 -11.86
N SER A 114 3.57 10.97 -11.75
CA SER A 114 4.42 10.74 -12.91
C SER A 114 3.82 9.71 -13.88
N TYR A 115 3.28 8.61 -13.34
CA TYR A 115 2.62 7.58 -14.13
C TYR A 115 1.39 8.13 -14.84
N THR A 116 0.55 8.87 -14.13
CA THR A 116 -0.67 9.47 -14.69
C THR A 116 -0.34 10.43 -15.82
N HIS A 117 0.72 11.22 -15.66
CA HIS A 117 1.17 12.15 -16.69
C HIS A 117 1.58 11.41 -17.97
N LEU A 118 2.33 10.35 -17.85
CA LEU A 118 2.74 9.52 -18.99
C LEU A 118 1.53 8.92 -19.71
N ARG A 119 0.57 8.40 -18.96
CA ARG A 119 -0.66 7.84 -19.54
C ARG A 119 -1.47 8.89 -20.28
N ALA A 120 -1.61 10.06 -19.72
CA ALA A 120 -2.32 11.15 -20.37
C ALA A 120 -1.64 11.55 -21.68
N HIS A 121 -0.33 11.54 -21.71
CA HIS A 121 0.45 11.85 -22.90
C HIS A 121 0.27 10.78 -23.99
N GLU A 122 0.28 9.52 -23.63
CA GLU A 122 0.01 8.41 -24.55
C GLU A 122 -1.40 8.52 -25.16
N THR A 123 -2.39 8.82 -24.35
CA THR A 123 -3.78 8.97 -24.80
C THR A 123 -3.92 10.06 -25.84
N ARG A 124 -3.17 11.15 -25.72
CA ARG A 124 -3.18 12.23 -26.70
C ARG A 124 -2.66 11.78 -28.07
N HIS A 125 -1.74 10.85 -28.12
CA HIS A 125 -1.22 10.31 -29.37
C HIS A 125 -2.21 9.37 -30.06
N ASP A 126 -3.07 8.74 -29.29
CA ASP A 126 -4.08 7.82 -29.82
C ASP A 126 -5.33 8.51 -30.33
N LEU A 127 -5.49 9.79 -30.03
CA LEU A 127 -6.60 10.60 -30.48
C LEU A 127 -6.27 11.40 -31.73
#